data_da3183f6399ed81340c2df2b93311b0b
#
_entry.id   da3183f6399ed81340c2df2b93311b0b
#
_cell.length_a   1.000
_cell.length_b   1.000
_cell.length_c   1.000
_cell.angle_alpha   90.00
_cell.angle_beta   90.00
_cell.angle_gamma   90.00
#
_symmetry.space_group_name_H-M   'P 1'
#
loop_
_entity.id
_entity.type
_entity.pdbx_description
1 polymer ?
#
loop_
_entity_poly.entity_id
_entity_poly.type
_entity_poly.pdbx_seq_one_letter_code
_entity_poly.pdbx_strand_id
1 'polypeptide(L)'
;MAQPDNPTPFSEPGSTSPIEEIKILSEEVASVPVISETAPVSEIESASFDPQVERSGFPPVISSTKPLAAKNDGVRELLETVVFVVVLVLVLKSFIAEAFVIPTGSMAETLFGYQKQIICPSCKHRFPVNCSSEVEQMPGAGVMSVSTATCPNCLLNIKLIRSNEEPFPGESVVSDPGPSTGDRVLVAKYLYDLPNKGPERLDVVVFKYPGNSNPNEFSARFPASGPQRNHVPMNYIKRLIGLPGETIAIQAGKLYRLPPDTLPPPISNPRDNADLWMWEFMHENEARDSFIDTDKFEIIRKKPSSVLSMRRIVYDDQHRSADLPNLKRWQALKPNWNEISPSVYVSSTESEKTTSWLRYSHILRNNDSRRQLITDVMGYNTAYHDTHRPGYGDNWVSDLTLEGQFDIKKQEGQLTLELSKGVDRFRAIWNLESGTCTLQRITKDKTEVLAEKSSDRLTSGSHFIRFANVDCRLIIWQDGKLLFNDGVDYKPSKVHGPTLENDLEPASIGTSGTTLSVSELKIHRDTYYTARINPSTPDVSVHDWTEPIAIRPGMPTPDSWKGLLNPPIKTLYVQPGHYLCLGDNSPQSSDGRSWGLVPNNLMMGRAVLIYWPYNRIGRIQ
;
A
#
# COMPACT_ATOMS: atom_id res chain seq x y z
N MET A 1 -2.57 -34.32 -52.07
CA MET A 1 -3.01 -33.69 -53.32
C MET A 1 -3.92 -32.55 -52.98
N ALA A 2 -3.69 -31.40 -53.61
CA ALA A 2 -4.35 -30.11 -53.48
C ALA A 2 -3.84 -29.17 -52.35
N GLN A 3 -3.00 -28.25 -52.72
CA GLN A 3 -2.70 -27.00 -52.03
C GLN A 3 -3.84 -25.98 -52.30
N PRO A 4 -4.13 -25.09 -51.38
CA PRO A 4 -4.89 -23.89 -51.71
C PRO A 4 -4.00 -22.66 -51.89
N ASP A 5 -4.47 -21.82 -52.81
CA ASP A 5 -3.87 -20.69 -53.45
C ASP A 5 -3.53 -19.49 -52.58
N ASN A 6 -2.48 -18.76 -52.96
CA ASN A 6 -2.08 -17.43 -52.52
C ASN A 6 -3.01 -16.35 -53.08
N PRO A 7 -3.41 -15.33 -52.35
CA PRO A 7 -3.99 -14.12 -52.94
C PRO A 7 -2.93 -13.05 -53.20
N THR A 8 -3.03 -12.49 -54.39
CA THR A 8 -2.29 -11.39 -55.01
C THR A 8 -2.42 -10.04 -54.27
N PRO A 9 -1.44 -9.12 -54.42
CA PRO A 9 -1.43 -7.84 -53.73
C PRO A 9 -2.30 -6.78 -54.43
N PHE A 10 -3.01 -5.98 -53.63
CA PHE A 10 -3.77 -4.82 -54.09
C PHE A 10 -2.85 -3.62 -54.31
N SER A 11 -3.04 -2.96 -55.48
CA SER A 11 -2.41 -1.75 -55.94
C SER A 11 -2.88 -0.49 -55.22
N GLU A 12 -1.96 0.42 -54.93
CA GLU A 12 -2.19 1.80 -54.50
C GLU A 12 -2.88 2.65 -55.56
N PRO A 13 -3.66 3.66 -55.19
CA PRO A 13 -3.85 4.85 -56.00
C PRO A 13 -3.22 6.07 -55.34
N GLY A 14 -2.29 6.68 -56.06
CA GLY A 14 -1.74 7.97 -55.73
C GLY A 14 -2.72 9.12 -56.02
N SER A 15 -2.67 10.15 -55.16
CA SER A 15 -3.01 11.51 -55.58
C SER A 15 -2.31 12.52 -54.68
N THR A 16 -1.46 13.27 -55.30
CA THR A 16 -0.81 14.49 -54.81
C THR A 16 -1.79 15.66 -54.86
N SER A 17 -1.81 16.48 -53.82
CA SER A 17 -2.22 17.88 -53.91
C SER A 17 -1.48 18.72 -52.85
N PRO A 18 -1.18 20.00 -53.14
CA PRO A 18 -0.13 20.76 -52.50
C PRO A 18 -0.60 21.47 -51.22
N ILE A 19 0.32 21.55 -50.26
CA ILE A 19 0.15 22.29 -49.01
C ILE A 19 0.49 23.75 -49.27
N GLU A 20 -0.50 24.65 -49.08
CA GLU A 20 -0.30 26.09 -49.00
C GLU A 20 0.43 26.49 -47.71
N GLU A 21 1.51 27.27 -47.90
CA GLU A 21 2.24 27.94 -46.80
C GLU A 21 1.38 29.05 -46.19
N ILE A 22 1.04 28.92 -44.91
CA ILE A 22 0.49 30.01 -44.13
C ILE A 22 1.64 30.71 -43.41
N LYS A 23 1.96 31.92 -43.88
CA LYS A 23 2.85 32.90 -43.22
C LYS A 23 2.18 33.38 -41.93
N ILE A 24 2.80 33.09 -40.78
CA ILE A 24 2.46 33.71 -39.50
C ILE A 24 3.31 34.97 -39.35
N LEU A 25 2.63 36.13 -39.28
CA LEU A 25 3.21 37.42 -38.92
C LEU A 25 3.60 37.42 -37.45
N SER A 26 4.87 37.73 -37.17
CA SER A 26 5.40 38.00 -35.85
C SER A 26 5.00 39.39 -35.40
N GLU A 27 4.19 39.55 -34.35
CA GLU A 27 4.01 40.80 -33.63
C GLU A 27 5.09 40.94 -32.53
N GLU A 28 5.81 42.04 -32.63
CA GLU A 28 6.77 42.52 -31.66
C GLU A 28 6.05 42.90 -30.36
N VAL A 29 6.45 42.28 -29.23
CA VAL A 29 6.08 42.73 -27.91
C VAL A 29 7.16 43.63 -27.37
N ALA A 30 6.80 44.90 -27.18
CA ALA A 30 7.66 45.96 -26.65
C ALA A 30 8.12 45.66 -25.21
N SER A 31 9.41 45.88 -24.99
CA SER A 31 10.08 45.76 -23.71
C SER A 31 9.71 46.96 -22.77
N VAL A 32 9.27 46.62 -21.57
CA VAL A 32 9.10 47.57 -20.45
C VAL A 32 10.41 47.68 -19.67
N PRO A 33 10.91 48.90 -19.34
CA PRO A 33 12.18 49.03 -18.66
C PRO A 33 12.08 48.76 -17.16
N VAL A 34 13.06 48.03 -16.66
CA VAL A 34 13.30 47.78 -15.22
C VAL A 34 13.94 49.04 -14.63
N ILE A 35 13.27 49.66 -13.67
CA ILE A 35 13.84 50.73 -12.84
C ILE A 35 14.48 50.07 -11.62
N SER A 36 15.79 50.20 -11.54
CA SER A 36 16.58 49.92 -10.33
C SER A 36 16.75 51.22 -9.55
N GLU A 37 16.19 51.32 -8.37
CA GLU A 37 16.56 52.34 -7.40
C GLU A 37 17.11 51.67 -6.14
N THR A 38 18.41 51.82 -5.99
CA THR A 38 19.13 51.67 -4.73
C THR A 38 19.34 53.07 -4.16
N ALA A 39 18.79 53.35 -3.00
CA ALA A 39 19.17 54.54 -2.20
C ALA A 39 19.62 54.09 -0.80
N PRO A 40 20.67 54.73 -0.22
CA PRO A 40 21.31 54.27 0.99
C PRO A 40 20.58 54.79 2.25
N VAL A 41 20.58 53.96 3.27
CA VAL A 41 20.10 54.28 4.62
C VAL A 41 21.11 55.22 5.27
N SER A 42 20.70 56.46 5.60
CA SER A 42 21.45 57.40 6.43
C SER A 42 21.02 57.21 7.90
N GLU A 43 22.04 57.18 8.75
CA GLU A 43 21.98 57.18 10.20
C GLU A 43 21.14 58.35 10.73
N ILE A 44 20.28 58.07 11.71
CA ILE A 44 19.63 59.10 12.53
C ILE A 44 20.25 59.03 13.92
N GLU A 45 20.94 60.11 14.25
CA GLU A 45 21.54 60.43 15.56
C GLU A 45 20.49 60.42 16.67
N SER A 46 20.88 59.89 17.81
CA SER A 46 20.19 59.99 19.08
C SER A 46 20.26 61.42 19.67
N ALA A 47 19.12 62.08 19.74
CA ALA A 47 18.99 63.35 20.49
C ALA A 47 18.50 63.02 21.92
N SER A 48 19.32 63.45 22.88
CA SER A 48 19.06 63.45 24.31
C SER A 48 17.96 64.45 24.67
N PHE A 49 16.95 64.02 25.42
CA PHE A 49 15.90 64.91 25.95
C PHE A 49 16.22 65.30 27.39
N ASP A 50 16.33 66.63 27.61
CA ASP A 50 16.53 67.22 28.90
C ASP A 50 15.16 67.53 29.56
N PRO A 51 14.94 67.20 30.84
CA PRO A 51 13.67 67.42 31.51
C PRO A 51 13.68 68.68 32.39
N GLN A 52 13.35 69.83 31.84
CA GLN A 52 12.90 71.00 32.66
C GLN A 52 12.08 71.96 31.82
N VAL A 53 10.75 71.95 31.86
CA VAL A 53 9.91 73.14 31.69
C VAL A 53 8.68 73.03 32.61
N GLU A 54 8.46 74.14 33.28
CA GLU A 54 7.58 74.48 34.38
C GLU A 54 6.07 74.19 34.12
N ARG A 55 5.39 73.91 35.22
CA ARG A 55 3.95 73.80 35.34
C ARG A 55 3.26 75.15 35.16
N SER A 56 2.38 75.28 34.20
CA SER A 56 1.34 76.32 34.20
C SER A 56 -0.03 75.60 34.20
N GLY A 57 -0.84 76.00 35.16
CA GLY A 57 -2.08 75.31 35.51
C GLY A 57 -3.20 75.47 34.48
N PHE A 58 -3.89 74.42 34.20
CA PHE A 58 -5.21 74.38 33.62
C PHE A 58 -6.22 73.83 34.65
N PRO A 59 -7.42 74.38 34.71
CA PRO A 59 -8.46 73.86 35.65
C PRO A 59 -8.94 72.48 35.29
N PRO A 60 -9.38 71.67 36.27
CA PRO A 60 -9.80 70.32 36.00
C PRO A 60 -11.12 70.31 35.23
N VAL A 61 -11.11 69.76 34.02
CA VAL A 61 -12.31 69.43 33.29
C VAL A 61 -12.86 68.13 33.90
N ILE A 62 -13.89 68.30 34.72
CA ILE A 62 -14.71 67.16 35.19
C ILE A 62 -15.56 66.68 34.02
N SER A 63 -15.03 65.78 33.25
CA SER A 63 -15.79 65.00 32.26
C SER A 63 -16.31 63.73 32.93
N SER A 64 -17.50 63.82 33.54
CA SER A 64 -18.25 62.62 33.89
C SER A 64 -18.94 62.06 32.64
N THR A 65 -18.19 61.36 31.83
CA THR A 65 -18.80 60.50 30.84
C THR A 65 -19.23 59.22 31.58
N LYS A 66 -20.54 59.16 31.90
CA LYS A 66 -21.19 57.88 32.20
C LYS A 66 -20.86 56.93 31.08
N PRO A 67 -20.38 55.68 31.35
CA PRO A 67 -20.27 54.70 30.30
C PRO A 67 -21.66 54.49 29.69
N LEU A 68 -21.83 54.82 28.41
CA LEU A 68 -22.98 54.42 27.65
C LEU A 68 -23.11 52.89 27.82
N ALA A 69 -24.20 52.46 28.46
CA ALA A 69 -24.52 51.06 28.52
C ALA A 69 -24.50 50.52 27.08
N ALA A 70 -23.58 49.59 26.81
CA ALA A 70 -23.51 48.90 25.54
C ALA A 70 -24.91 48.26 25.32
N LYS A 71 -25.64 48.78 24.33
CA LYS A 71 -26.87 48.18 23.87
C LYS A 71 -26.46 46.78 23.38
N ASN A 72 -26.92 45.76 24.05
CA ASN A 72 -26.73 44.38 23.63
C ASN A 72 -27.44 44.18 22.29
N ASP A 73 -26.74 44.45 21.20
CA ASP A 73 -27.21 44.09 19.86
C ASP A 73 -26.94 42.58 19.62
N GLY A 74 -27.62 41.74 20.37
CA GLY A 74 -27.45 40.27 20.29
C GLY A 74 -27.61 39.71 18.88
N VAL A 75 -28.40 40.36 18.03
CA VAL A 75 -28.47 40.00 16.60
C VAL A 75 -27.20 40.32 15.86
N ARG A 76 -26.56 41.44 16.16
CA ARG A 76 -25.28 41.85 15.55
C ARG A 76 -24.13 40.91 15.96
N GLU A 77 -24.03 40.59 17.26
CA GLU A 77 -23.03 39.65 17.78
C GLU A 77 -23.23 38.25 17.20
N LEU A 78 -24.49 37.81 17.04
CA LEU A 78 -24.81 36.55 16.38
C LEU A 78 -24.33 36.56 14.91
N LEU A 79 -24.68 37.64 14.18
CA LEU A 79 -24.26 37.75 12.76
C LEU A 79 -22.74 37.81 12.61
N GLU A 80 -22.06 38.59 13.44
CA GLU A 80 -20.57 38.68 13.45
C GLU A 80 -19.96 37.29 13.74
N THR A 81 -20.51 36.55 14.71
CA THR A 81 -20.06 35.20 15.04
C THR A 81 -20.27 34.22 13.87
N VAL A 82 -21.47 34.27 13.24
CA VAL A 82 -21.77 33.42 12.09
C VAL A 82 -20.83 33.73 10.91
N VAL A 83 -20.65 35.00 10.59
CA VAL A 83 -19.73 35.42 9.51
C VAL A 83 -18.31 34.98 9.81
N PHE A 84 -17.83 35.22 11.06
CA PHE A 84 -16.50 34.78 11.48
C PHE A 84 -16.32 33.26 11.32
N VAL A 85 -17.28 32.47 11.81
CA VAL A 85 -17.24 30.99 11.70
C VAL A 85 -17.24 30.55 10.23
N VAL A 86 -18.10 31.16 9.39
CA VAL A 86 -18.14 30.84 7.96
C VAL A 86 -16.82 31.16 7.28
N VAL A 87 -16.25 32.35 7.51
CA VAL A 87 -14.95 32.74 6.96
C VAL A 87 -13.85 31.84 7.48
N LEU A 88 -13.84 31.54 8.78
CA LEU A 88 -12.85 30.62 9.37
C LEU A 88 -12.91 29.22 8.73
N VAL A 89 -14.12 28.66 8.59
CA VAL A 89 -14.32 27.35 7.95
C VAL A 89 -13.87 27.38 6.48
N LEU A 90 -14.18 28.44 5.74
CA LEU A 90 -13.73 28.60 4.35
C LEU A 90 -12.21 28.68 4.24
N VAL A 91 -11.55 29.44 5.11
CA VAL A 91 -10.09 29.54 5.17
C VAL A 91 -9.48 28.20 5.53
N LEU A 92 -9.99 27.52 6.57
CA LEU A 92 -9.51 26.21 6.97
C LEU A 92 -9.64 25.19 5.82
N LYS A 93 -10.81 25.14 5.17
CA LYS A 93 -11.06 24.24 4.05
C LYS A 93 -10.20 24.55 2.82
N SER A 94 -9.97 25.83 2.52
CA SER A 94 -9.20 26.23 1.34
C SER A 94 -7.70 25.98 1.48
N PHE A 95 -7.13 26.25 2.64
CA PHE A 95 -5.69 26.30 2.82
C PHE A 95 -5.12 25.23 3.78
N ILE A 96 -5.89 24.77 4.77
CA ILE A 96 -5.34 23.92 5.82
C ILE A 96 -5.72 22.46 5.60
N ALA A 97 -7.01 22.14 5.61
CA ALA A 97 -7.44 20.75 5.55
C ALA A 97 -8.80 20.58 4.87
N GLU A 98 -8.91 19.52 4.11
CA GLU A 98 -10.16 19.15 3.43
C GLU A 98 -10.53 17.70 3.76
N ALA A 99 -11.84 17.48 3.96
CA ALA A 99 -12.40 16.18 4.23
C ALA A 99 -12.88 15.52 2.94
N PHE A 100 -12.46 14.26 2.73
CA PHE A 100 -12.87 13.46 1.57
C PHE A 100 -13.53 12.16 2.02
N VAL A 101 -14.45 11.66 1.21
CA VAL A 101 -14.98 10.30 1.30
C VAL A 101 -14.28 9.46 0.23
N ILE A 102 -13.81 8.27 0.58
CA ILE A 102 -13.17 7.37 -0.36
C ILE A 102 -14.23 6.57 -1.09
N PRO A 103 -14.40 6.74 -2.41
CA PRO A 103 -15.45 6.05 -3.13
C PRO A 103 -15.04 4.65 -3.58
N THR A 104 -13.79 4.46 -4.01
CA THR A 104 -13.30 3.26 -4.65
C THR A 104 -12.31 2.48 -3.79
N GLY A 105 -12.17 1.18 -4.07
CA GLY A 105 -11.31 0.29 -3.32
C GLY A 105 -9.83 0.28 -3.72
N SER A 106 -9.35 1.20 -4.56
CA SER A 106 -7.98 1.16 -5.10
C SER A 106 -6.86 1.28 -4.05
N MET A 107 -7.19 1.76 -2.85
CA MET A 107 -6.27 1.89 -1.71
C MET A 107 -6.55 0.88 -0.58
N ALA A 108 -7.42 -0.12 -0.82
CA ALA A 108 -7.72 -1.13 0.18
C ALA A 108 -6.46 -2.02 0.46
N GLU A 109 -6.27 -2.45 1.67
CA GLU A 109 -7.08 -2.29 2.88
C GLU A 109 -6.63 -1.08 3.71
N THR A 110 -5.67 -0.30 3.21
CA THR A 110 -5.23 0.93 3.88
C THR A 110 -6.39 1.92 4.00
N LEU A 111 -7.12 2.14 2.89
CA LEU A 111 -8.35 2.93 2.84
C LEU A 111 -9.41 2.16 2.07
N PHE A 112 -10.57 2.00 2.68
CA PHE A 112 -11.70 1.34 2.02
C PHE A 112 -12.61 2.32 1.29
N GLY A 113 -13.04 1.93 0.08
CA GLY A 113 -14.16 2.54 -0.62
C GLY A 113 -15.50 2.01 -0.12
N TYR A 114 -16.56 2.15 -0.93
CA TYR A 114 -17.84 1.52 -0.63
C TYR A 114 -17.65 0.01 -0.48
N GLN A 115 -18.25 -0.55 0.58
CA GLN A 115 -18.00 -1.93 0.98
C GLN A 115 -19.21 -2.56 1.67
N LYS A 116 -19.30 -3.87 1.60
CA LYS A 116 -20.22 -4.70 2.39
C LYS A 116 -19.44 -5.36 3.52
N GLN A 117 -19.92 -5.23 4.76
CA GLN A 117 -19.28 -5.86 5.93
C GLN A 117 -19.85 -7.26 6.14
N ILE A 118 -19.04 -8.28 5.93
CA ILE A 118 -19.45 -9.69 6.01
C ILE A 118 -18.88 -10.33 7.27
N ILE A 119 -19.70 -11.14 7.94
CA ILE A 119 -19.27 -12.05 9.00
C ILE A 119 -19.31 -13.45 8.43
N CYS A 120 -18.17 -14.11 8.37
CA CYS A 120 -18.09 -15.47 7.86
C CYS A 120 -18.95 -16.44 8.69
N PRO A 121 -19.89 -17.20 8.06
CA PRO A 121 -20.74 -18.12 8.81
C PRO A 121 -19.94 -19.28 9.44
N SER A 122 -18.83 -19.69 8.84
CA SER A 122 -17.96 -20.77 9.33
C SER A 122 -17.03 -20.29 10.45
N CYS A 123 -16.12 -19.36 10.16
CA CYS A 123 -15.05 -19.00 11.10
C CYS A 123 -15.34 -17.72 11.91
N LYS A 124 -16.45 -17.05 11.70
CA LYS A 124 -16.87 -15.79 12.36
C LYS A 124 -15.92 -14.62 12.13
N HIS A 125 -14.92 -14.75 11.26
CA HIS A 125 -14.08 -13.62 10.88
C HIS A 125 -14.91 -12.54 10.17
N ARG A 126 -14.73 -11.27 10.58
CA ARG A 126 -15.37 -10.13 9.97
C ARG A 126 -14.44 -9.52 8.92
N PHE A 127 -14.95 -9.28 7.72
CA PHE A 127 -14.16 -8.70 6.64
C PHE A 127 -15.01 -7.86 5.69
N PRO A 128 -14.44 -6.82 5.06
CA PRO A 128 -15.11 -6.02 4.04
C PRO A 128 -14.97 -6.64 2.65
N VAL A 129 -15.97 -6.40 1.80
CA VAL A 129 -15.97 -6.75 0.38
C VAL A 129 -16.27 -5.50 -0.44
N ASN A 130 -15.49 -5.25 -1.49
CA ASN A 130 -15.67 -4.09 -2.36
C ASN A 130 -17.04 -4.14 -3.08
N CYS A 131 -17.79 -3.05 -2.96
CA CYS A 131 -19.04 -2.86 -3.70
C CYS A 131 -19.10 -1.48 -4.39
N SER A 132 -17.94 -0.89 -4.68
CA SER A 132 -17.88 0.44 -5.32
C SER A 132 -18.63 0.49 -6.64
N SER A 133 -18.52 -0.55 -7.47
CA SER A 133 -19.22 -0.67 -8.75
C SER A 133 -20.74 -0.82 -8.63
N GLU A 134 -21.23 -1.27 -7.47
CA GLU A 134 -22.68 -1.34 -7.17
C GLU A 134 -23.25 0.03 -6.83
N VAL A 135 -22.46 0.90 -6.20
CA VAL A 135 -22.87 2.22 -5.74
C VAL A 135 -22.57 3.30 -6.78
N GLU A 136 -21.37 3.30 -7.34
CA GLU A 136 -20.94 4.25 -8.36
C GLU A 136 -21.00 3.58 -9.75
N GLN A 137 -22.14 3.71 -10.39
CA GLN A 137 -22.36 3.16 -11.72
C GLN A 137 -21.65 4.02 -12.76
N MET A 138 -20.84 3.40 -13.60
CA MET A 138 -20.32 4.07 -14.79
C MET A 138 -21.46 4.29 -15.79
N PRO A 139 -21.54 5.46 -16.45
CA PRO A 139 -22.53 5.70 -17.49
C PRO A 139 -22.47 4.61 -18.56
N GLY A 140 -23.59 3.90 -18.77
CA GLY A 140 -23.69 2.82 -19.76
C GLY A 140 -23.28 1.42 -19.28
N ALA A 141 -22.78 1.26 -18.08
CA ALA A 141 -22.58 -0.05 -17.46
C ALA A 141 -23.87 -0.51 -16.77
N GLY A 142 -24.24 -1.78 -16.95
CA GLY A 142 -25.34 -2.38 -16.19
C GLY A 142 -25.05 -2.39 -14.69
N VAL A 143 -26.10 -2.44 -13.86
CA VAL A 143 -25.94 -2.55 -12.40
C VAL A 143 -25.21 -3.86 -12.06
N MET A 144 -23.98 -3.77 -11.61
CA MET A 144 -23.22 -4.91 -11.13
C MET A 144 -23.47 -5.07 -9.63
N SER A 145 -24.27 -6.07 -9.28
CA SER A 145 -24.49 -6.41 -7.87
C SER A 145 -23.44 -7.38 -7.37
N VAL A 146 -22.87 -7.09 -6.20
CA VAL A 146 -21.93 -8.00 -5.51
C VAL A 146 -22.74 -9.06 -4.79
N SER A 147 -22.76 -10.27 -5.36
CA SER A 147 -23.54 -11.42 -4.86
C SER A 147 -22.69 -12.50 -4.19
N THR A 148 -21.37 -12.36 -4.21
CA THR A 148 -20.44 -13.35 -3.62
C THR A 148 -19.32 -12.69 -2.84
N ALA A 149 -18.82 -13.40 -1.84
CA ALA A 149 -17.69 -12.99 -1.02
C ALA A 149 -16.83 -14.21 -0.66
N THR A 150 -15.51 -14.05 -0.59
CA THR A 150 -14.62 -15.10 -0.09
C THR A 150 -13.96 -14.63 1.21
N CYS A 151 -14.15 -15.40 2.27
CA CYS A 151 -13.52 -15.09 3.56
C CYS A 151 -11.99 -15.16 3.45
N PRO A 152 -11.23 -14.09 3.75
CA PRO A 152 -9.76 -14.10 3.62
C PRO A 152 -9.08 -15.07 4.60
N ASN A 153 -9.73 -15.42 5.69
CA ASN A 153 -9.17 -16.27 6.74
C ASN A 153 -9.37 -17.77 6.46
N CYS A 154 -10.61 -18.20 6.23
CA CYS A 154 -10.92 -19.64 6.03
C CYS A 154 -11.19 -20.01 4.58
N LEU A 155 -11.21 -19.03 3.67
CA LEU A 155 -11.41 -19.18 2.23
C LEU A 155 -12.77 -19.80 1.85
N LEU A 156 -13.79 -19.64 2.74
CA LEU A 156 -15.15 -20.01 2.43
C LEU A 156 -15.72 -19.05 1.39
N ASN A 157 -16.26 -19.60 0.29
CA ASN A 157 -17.07 -18.84 -0.64
C ASN A 157 -18.48 -18.69 -0.07
N ILE A 158 -18.96 -17.45 0.01
CA ILE A 158 -20.21 -17.06 0.66
C ILE A 158 -21.08 -16.37 -0.39
N LYS A 159 -22.30 -16.83 -0.56
CA LYS A 159 -23.28 -16.16 -1.39
C LYS A 159 -24.04 -15.12 -0.57
N LEU A 160 -24.16 -13.92 -1.10
CA LEU A 160 -24.95 -12.84 -0.52
C LEU A 160 -26.34 -12.89 -1.12
N ILE A 161 -27.35 -13.24 -0.31
CA ILE A 161 -28.74 -13.37 -0.75
C ILE A 161 -29.58 -12.17 -0.32
N ARG A 162 -30.48 -11.73 -1.20
CA ARG A 162 -31.50 -10.75 -0.89
C ARG A 162 -32.75 -11.42 -0.31
N SER A 163 -33.61 -10.62 0.32
CA SER A 163 -34.78 -11.13 1.05
C SER A 163 -35.73 -12.05 0.23
N ASN A 164 -35.66 -11.99 -1.10
CA ASN A 164 -36.55 -12.73 -2.00
C ASN A 164 -35.84 -13.89 -2.72
N GLU A 165 -34.58 -14.18 -2.37
CA GLU A 165 -33.80 -15.24 -2.99
C GLU A 165 -33.73 -16.45 -2.06
N GLU A 166 -33.99 -17.65 -2.61
CA GLU A 166 -33.81 -18.90 -1.89
C GLU A 166 -32.41 -19.48 -2.14
N PRO A 167 -31.71 -19.93 -1.09
CA PRO A 167 -30.41 -20.56 -1.24
C PRO A 167 -30.51 -21.91 -1.91
N PHE A 168 -29.55 -22.25 -2.77
CA PHE A 168 -29.44 -23.63 -3.25
C PHE A 168 -28.90 -24.54 -2.14
N PRO A 169 -29.31 -25.84 -2.13
CA PRO A 169 -28.80 -26.81 -1.18
C PRO A 169 -27.26 -26.88 -1.21
N GLY A 170 -26.63 -26.76 -0.04
CA GLY A 170 -25.18 -26.83 0.11
C GLY A 170 -24.41 -25.51 -0.07
N GLU A 171 -25.07 -24.43 -0.45
CA GLU A 171 -24.45 -23.10 -0.48
C GLU A 171 -24.29 -22.52 0.92
N SER A 172 -23.13 -21.89 1.17
CA SER A 172 -22.93 -21.06 2.35
C SER A 172 -23.47 -19.65 2.07
N VAL A 173 -24.53 -19.29 2.75
CA VAL A 173 -25.24 -18.04 2.48
C VAL A 173 -25.23 -17.08 3.67
N VAL A 174 -25.25 -15.77 3.36
CA VAL A 174 -25.44 -14.69 4.32
C VAL A 174 -26.40 -13.68 3.69
N SER A 175 -27.28 -13.11 4.49
CA SER A 175 -28.14 -11.99 4.03
C SER A 175 -27.26 -10.83 3.58
N ASP A 176 -27.55 -10.24 2.42
CA ASP A 176 -26.84 -9.07 1.90
C ASP A 176 -26.97 -7.91 2.88
N PRO A 177 -25.87 -7.45 3.51
CA PRO A 177 -25.92 -6.35 4.49
C PRO A 177 -26.13 -4.97 3.84
N GLY A 178 -26.10 -4.90 2.51
CA GLY A 178 -26.10 -3.66 1.76
C GLY A 178 -24.77 -2.89 1.83
N PRO A 179 -24.62 -1.85 0.99
CA PRO A 179 -23.41 -1.06 0.92
C PRO A 179 -23.24 -0.12 2.12
N SER A 180 -22.04 -0.06 2.65
CA SER A 180 -21.57 0.94 3.63
C SER A 180 -20.68 1.97 2.95
N THR A 181 -20.68 3.21 3.45
CA THR A 181 -19.80 4.27 2.92
C THR A 181 -18.33 3.94 3.16
N GLY A 182 -17.49 4.40 2.25
CA GLY A 182 -16.03 4.31 2.42
C GLY A 182 -15.50 5.16 3.57
N ASP A 183 -14.20 5.00 3.82
CA ASP A 183 -13.48 5.76 4.83
C ASP A 183 -13.58 7.27 4.56
N ARG A 184 -13.69 8.07 5.63
CA ARG A 184 -13.61 9.53 5.53
C ARG A 184 -12.26 9.99 6.05
N VAL A 185 -11.55 10.68 5.20
CA VAL A 185 -10.16 11.09 5.45
C VAL A 185 -10.00 12.59 5.51
N LEU A 186 -9.10 13.04 6.37
CA LEU A 186 -8.66 14.42 6.42
C LEU A 186 -7.37 14.57 5.64
N VAL A 187 -7.35 15.51 4.70
CA VAL A 187 -6.20 15.81 3.84
C VAL A 187 -5.61 17.15 4.23
N ALA A 188 -4.34 17.14 4.62
CA ALA A 188 -3.59 18.34 4.96
C ALA A 188 -2.95 18.92 3.69
N LYS A 189 -3.48 20.04 3.21
CA LYS A 189 -3.02 20.74 2.00
C LYS A 189 -1.74 21.53 2.25
N TYR A 190 -1.67 22.22 3.36
CA TYR A 190 -0.55 23.11 3.73
C TYR A 190 0.80 22.41 3.83
N LEU A 191 0.82 21.09 4.01
CA LEU A 191 2.08 20.36 4.22
C LEU A 191 3.04 20.46 3.03
N TYR A 192 2.51 20.57 1.82
CA TYR A 192 3.31 20.63 0.60
C TYR A 192 3.68 22.08 0.19
N ASP A 193 3.01 23.07 0.81
CA ASP A 193 3.29 24.49 0.60
C ASP A 193 4.32 25.04 1.61
N LEU A 194 4.69 24.25 2.62
CA LEU A 194 5.69 24.66 3.60
C LEU A 194 7.11 24.67 3.01
N PRO A 195 7.94 25.68 3.33
CA PRO A 195 9.33 25.71 2.88
C PRO A 195 10.09 24.44 3.27
N ASN A 196 10.83 23.88 2.32
CA ASN A 196 11.63 22.65 2.47
C ASN A 196 10.82 21.39 2.83
N LYS A 197 9.50 21.40 2.61
CA LYS A 197 8.65 20.23 2.72
C LYS A 197 7.94 20.00 1.39
N GLY A 198 7.97 18.78 0.93
CA GLY A 198 7.26 18.33 -0.26
C GLY A 198 6.67 16.95 -0.03
N PRO A 199 6.03 16.36 -1.05
CA PRO A 199 5.57 14.99 -0.98
C PRO A 199 6.72 14.02 -0.69
N GLU A 200 6.56 13.19 0.34
CA GLU A 200 7.55 12.19 0.73
C GLU A 200 7.15 10.81 0.20
N ARG A 201 8.15 9.95 0.01
CA ARG A 201 7.89 8.56 -0.39
C ARG A 201 7.05 7.84 0.66
N LEU A 202 6.09 7.05 0.18
CA LEU A 202 5.06 6.33 0.93
C LEU A 202 3.96 7.21 1.54
N ASP A 203 3.97 8.52 1.33
CA ASP A 203 2.81 9.34 1.64
C ASP A 203 1.57 8.87 0.88
N VAL A 204 0.42 8.86 1.53
CA VAL A 204 -0.87 8.71 0.86
C VAL A 204 -1.32 10.09 0.42
N VAL A 205 -1.24 10.33 -0.90
CA VAL A 205 -1.43 11.65 -1.49
C VAL A 205 -2.76 11.77 -2.21
N VAL A 206 -3.36 12.97 -2.13
CA VAL A 206 -4.52 13.34 -2.92
C VAL A 206 -4.07 14.33 -4.01
N PHE A 207 -4.52 14.09 -5.23
CA PHE A 207 -4.16 14.89 -6.39
C PHE A 207 -5.30 14.92 -7.42
N LYS A 208 -5.23 15.88 -8.34
CA LYS A 208 -6.11 15.92 -9.51
C LYS A 208 -5.63 14.91 -10.54
N TYR A 209 -6.53 14.09 -11.06
CA TYR A 209 -6.20 13.12 -12.10
C TYR A 209 -5.58 13.82 -13.32
N PRO A 210 -4.38 13.41 -13.77
CA PRO A 210 -3.65 14.12 -14.84
C PRO A 210 -4.20 13.87 -16.24
N GLY A 211 -5.14 12.95 -16.39
CA GLY A 211 -5.57 12.46 -17.71
C GLY A 211 -4.69 11.29 -18.18
N ASN A 212 -5.07 10.68 -19.29
CA ASN A 212 -4.27 9.65 -19.94
C ASN A 212 -3.16 10.29 -20.78
N SER A 213 -1.92 10.05 -20.43
CA SER A 213 -0.75 10.57 -21.16
C SER A 213 -0.15 9.55 -22.15
N ASN A 214 -0.79 8.38 -22.34
CA ASN A 214 -0.27 7.33 -23.21
C ASN A 214 -0.65 7.53 -24.68
N PRO A 215 0.27 8.02 -25.54
CA PRO A 215 -0.01 8.20 -26.97
C PRO A 215 -0.08 6.88 -27.76
N ASN A 216 0.44 5.76 -27.19
CA ASN A 216 0.46 4.45 -27.83
C ASN A 216 -0.81 3.63 -27.61
N GLU A 217 -1.72 4.08 -26.77
CA GLU A 217 -3.07 3.52 -26.75
C GLU A 217 -3.86 4.02 -27.96
N PHE A 218 -3.50 3.54 -29.13
CA PHE A 218 -4.21 3.73 -30.40
C PHE A 218 -5.63 3.17 -30.41
N SER A 219 -6.13 2.71 -29.27
CA SER A 219 -7.54 2.40 -29.19
C SER A 219 -8.32 3.70 -29.06
N ALA A 220 -9.36 3.85 -29.87
CA ALA A 220 -10.30 4.99 -29.83
C ALA A 220 -10.96 5.21 -28.44
N ARG A 221 -10.60 4.43 -27.43
CA ARG A 221 -11.08 4.51 -26.05
C ARG A 221 -10.25 5.47 -25.19
N PHE A 222 -9.01 5.75 -25.55
CA PHE A 222 -8.12 6.60 -24.77
C PHE A 222 -7.46 7.59 -25.70
N PRO A 223 -8.05 8.79 -25.87
CA PRO A 223 -7.42 9.81 -26.68
C PRO A 223 -6.05 10.14 -26.12
N ALA A 224 -5.05 9.98 -26.96
CA ALA A 224 -3.69 10.38 -26.71
C ALA A 224 -3.65 11.82 -26.18
N SER A 225 -2.75 12.04 -25.24
CA SER A 225 -2.21 13.34 -24.88
C SER A 225 -3.01 14.23 -23.93
N GLY A 226 -2.49 14.36 -22.74
CA GLY A 226 -2.65 15.48 -21.83
C GLY A 226 -4.06 15.72 -21.31
N PRO A 227 -4.26 16.70 -20.46
CA PRO A 227 -5.59 17.05 -19.99
C PRO A 227 -6.44 17.42 -21.19
N GLN A 228 -7.43 16.58 -21.48
CA GLN A 228 -8.42 16.85 -22.52
C GLN A 228 -9.07 18.19 -22.24
N ARG A 229 -9.36 18.99 -23.26
CA ARG A 229 -9.99 20.31 -23.11
C ARG A 229 -11.30 20.28 -22.31
N ASN A 230 -11.98 19.13 -22.28
CA ASN A 230 -13.21 18.89 -21.51
C ASN A 230 -13.01 17.99 -20.30
N HIS A 231 -11.77 17.75 -19.87
CA HIS A 231 -11.48 16.90 -18.74
C HIS A 231 -11.90 17.62 -17.44
N VAL A 232 -12.84 17.04 -16.70
CA VAL A 232 -13.13 17.44 -15.33
C VAL A 232 -12.15 16.71 -14.40
N PRO A 233 -11.18 17.40 -13.78
CA PRO A 233 -10.19 16.74 -12.96
C PRO A 233 -10.83 16.16 -11.71
N MET A 234 -10.97 14.83 -11.66
CA MET A 234 -11.41 14.12 -10.46
C MET A 234 -10.28 14.05 -9.43
N ASN A 235 -10.64 13.99 -8.15
CA ASN A 235 -9.67 13.79 -7.10
C ASN A 235 -9.33 12.29 -6.97
N TYR A 236 -8.04 11.97 -7.10
CA TYR A 236 -7.52 10.63 -6.88
C TYR A 236 -6.74 10.60 -5.57
N ILE A 237 -6.74 9.41 -4.95
CA ILE A 237 -5.92 9.12 -3.78
C ILE A 237 -5.08 7.88 -4.06
N LYS A 238 -3.78 7.99 -3.90
CA LYS A 238 -2.79 6.93 -4.15
C LYS A 238 -1.62 7.06 -3.18
N ARG A 239 -0.77 6.04 -3.13
CA ARG A 239 0.50 6.08 -2.41
C ARG A 239 1.60 6.59 -3.32
N LEU A 240 2.36 7.56 -2.87
CA LEU A 240 3.51 8.10 -3.58
C LEU A 240 4.68 7.13 -3.51
N ILE A 241 5.11 6.62 -4.64
CA ILE A 241 6.19 5.62 -4.72
C ILE A 241 7.47 6.21 -5.33
N GLY A 242 7.37 6.89 -6.46
CA GLY A 242 8.52 7.45 -7.16
C GLY A 242 8.66 8.95 -6.98
N LEU A 243 9.87 9.41 -6.69
CA LEU A 243 10.24 10.81 -6.56
C LEU A 243 10.88 11.32 -7.87
N PRO A 244 10.88 12.64 -8.13
CA PRO A 244 11.42 13.21 -9.35
C PRO A 244 12.87 12.77 -9.65
N GLY A 245 13.14 12.36 -10.87
CA GLY A 245 14.45 11.94 -11.36
C GLY A 245 14.81 10.46 -11.10
N GLU A 246 14.00 9.71 -10.37
CA GLU A 246 14.25 8.30 -10.08
C GLU A 246 13.71 7.39 -11.18
N THR A 247 14.30 6.20 -11.29
CA THR A 247 13.66 5.08 -11.99
C THR A 247 13.16 4.08 -10.96
N ILE A 248 11.87 3.77 -11.02
CA ILE A 248 11.23 2.77 -10.16
C ILE A 248 11.15 1.45 -10.91
N ALA A 249 11.55 0.36 -10.26
CA ALA A 249 11.34 -0.99 -10.77
C ALA A 249 10.37 -1.74 -9.87
N ILE A 250 9.50 -2.55 -10.48
CA ILE A 250 8.55 -3.45 -9.81
C ILE A 250 8.90 -4.87 -10.20
N GLN A 251 9.21 -5.72 -9.23
CA GLN A 251 9.49 -7.13 -9.45
C GLN A 251 9.05 -7.98 -8.25
N ALA A 252 8.37 -9.08 -8.50
CA ALA A 252 7.92 -10.03 -7.46
C ALA A 252 7.25 -9.35 -6.25
N GLY A 253 6.38 -8.39 -6.52
CA GLY A 253 5.64 -7.65 -5.51
C GLY A 253 6.42 -6.54 -4.80
N LYS A 254 7.72 -6.41 -5.05
CA LYS A 254 8.61 -5.44 -4.41
C LYS A 254 8.86 -4.23 -5.30
N LEU A 255 9.15 -3.13 -4.63
CA LEU A 255 9.50 -1.86 -5.26
C LEU A 255 10.98 -1.58 -5.08
N TYR A 256 11.62 -1.18 -6.16
CA TYR A 256 13.03 -0.79 -6.18
C TYR A 256 13.15 0.61 -6.76
N ARG A 257 14.21 1.30 -6.39
CA ARG A 257 14.57 2.60 -6.96
C ARG A 257 15.99 2.59 -7.50
N LEU A 258 16.18 3.26 -8.61
CA LEU A 258 17.47 3.70 -9.08
C LEU A 258 17.56 5.20 -8.76
N PRO A 259 18.60 5.67 -8.04
CA PRO A 259 18.76 7.09 -7.71
C PRO A 259 18.80 7.98 -8.96
N PRO A 260 18.43 9.27 -8.84
CA PRO A 260 18.56 10.23 -9.91
C PRO A 260 19.98 10.26 -10.51
N ASP A 261 20.09 10.58 -11.79
CA ASP A 261 21.36 10.75 -12.53
C ASP A 261 22.22 9.49 -12.66
N THR A 262 21.71 8.32 -12.28
CA THR A 262 22.43 7.05 -12.43
C THR A 262 22.43 6.53 -13.87
N LEU A 263 21.32 6.75 -14.60
CA LEU A 263 21.19 6.53 -16.04
C LEU A 263 20.89 7.86 -16.71
N PRO A 264 21.57 8.19 -17.82
CA PRO A 264 21.25 9.40 -18.56
C PRO A 264 19.82 9.32 -19.13
N PRO A 265 19.07 10.41 -19.13
CA PRO A 265 17.78 10.44 -19.77
C PRO A 265 17.95 10.17 -21.27
N PRO A 266 17.15 9.27 -21.89
CA PRO A 266 17.26 8.93 -23.32
C PRO A 266 16.98 10.12 -24.24
N ILE A 267 16.16 11.06 -23.79
CA ILE A 267 15.84 12.30 -24.50
C ILE A 267 16.09 13.47 -23.53
N SER A 268 16.99 14.36 -23.89
CA SER A 268 17.39 15.48 -23.01
C SER A 268 16.30 16.56 -22.88
N ASN A 269 15.41 16.71 -23.86
CA ASN A 269 14.32 17.69 -23.83
C ASN A 269 13.09 17.12 -24.58
N PRO A 270 12.21 16.39 -23.90
CA PRO A 270 10.98 15.92 -24.52
C PRO A 270 10.08 17.13 -24.88
N ARG A 271 9.63 17.18 -26.13
CA ARG A 271 8.86 18.32 -26.66
C ARG A 271 7.38 18.24 -26.37
N ASP A 272 6.87 17.01 -26.20
CA ASP A 272 5.46 16.75 -25.95
C ASP A 272 5.26 15.42 -25.19
N ASN A 273 4.00 15.09 -24.89
CA ASN A 273 3.67 13.84 -24.19
C ASN A 273 3.99 12.58 -25.01
N ALA A 274 4.03 12.67 -26.33
CA ALA A 274 4.39 11.53 -27.19
C ALA A 274 5.90 11.25 -27.10
N ASP A 275 6.73 12.30 -27.12
CA ASP A 275 8.16 12.18 -26.88
C ASP A 275 8.43 11.59 -25.48
N LEU A 276 7.68 12.01 -24.45
CA LEU A 276 7.77 11.49 -23.10
C LEU A 276 7.46 10.00 -23.02
N TRP A 277 6.41 9.55 -23.73
CA TRP A 277 6.02 8.14 -23.77
C TRP A 277 7.03 7.28 -24.51
N MET A 278 7.49 7.75 -25.65
CA MET A 278 8.53 7.06 -26.42
C MET A 278 9.79 6.94 -25.57
N TRP A 279 10.11 7.97 -24.83
CA TRP A 279 11.24 8.03 -23.92
C TRP A 279 11.10 7.04 -22.75
N GLU A 280 9.93 6.97 -22.09
CA GLU A 280 9.65 5.98 -21.06
C GLU A 280 9.79 4.56 -21.59
N PHE A 281 9.25 4.30 -22.77
CA PHE A 281 9.29 2.98 -23.41
C PHE A 281 10.73 2.55 -23.79
N MET A 282 11.52 3.43 -24.34
CA MET A 282 12.92 3.15 -24.67
C MET A 282 13.76 2.98 -23.41
N HIS A 283 13.53 3.83 -22.42
CA HIS A 283 14.20 3.75 -21.13
C HIS A 283 13.88 2.45 -20.38
N GLU A 284 12.69 1.90 -20.57
CA GLU A 284 12.27 0.65 -19.93
C GLU A 284 13.22 -0.51 -20.24
N ASN A 285 13.71 -0.64 -21.47
CA ASN A 285 14.63 -1.71 -21.83
C ASN A 285 16.00 -1.54 -21.18
N GLU A 286 16.59 -0.34 -21.25
CA GLU A 286 17.90 -0.06 -20.64
C GLU A 286 17.83 -0.17 -19.12
N ALA A 287 16.77 0.32 -18.50
CA ALA A 287 16.57 0.23 -17.06
C ALA A 287 16.36 -1.21 -16.60
N ARG A 288 15.63 -2.02 -17.38
CA ARG A 288 15.43 -3.45 -17.09
C ARG A 288 16.74 -4.22 -17.17
N ASP A 289 17.52 -4.00 -18.22
CA ASP A 289 18.82 -4.63 -18.37
C ASP A 289 19.76 -4.20 -17.23
N SER A 290 19.77 -2.92 -16.88
CA SER A 290 20.51 -2.41 -15.72
C SER A 290 20.02 -3.02 -14.39
N PHE A 291 18.74 -3.31 -14.24
CA PHE A 291 18.19 -3.96 -13.05
C PHE A 291 18.70 -5.41 -12.92
N ILE A 292 18.80 -6.13 -14.06
CA ILE A 292 19.26 -7.51 -14.08
C ILE A 292 20.77 -7.59 -13.85
N ASP A 293 21.54 -6.71 -14.48
CA ASP A 293 23.00 -6.81 -14.58
C ASP A 293 23.76 -6.10 -13.45
N THR A 294 23.10 -5.22 -12.72
CA THR A 294 23.77 -4.36 -11.73
C THR A 294 23.06 -4.34 -10.38
N ASP A 295 23.83 -4.26 -9.30
CA ASP A 295 23.33 -4.02 -7.93
C ASP A 295 22.98 -2.52 -7.68
N LYS A 296 22.69 -1.74 -8.72
CA LYS A 296 22.44 -0.29 -8.59
C LYS A 296 21.05 0.05 -8.05
N PHE A 297 20.09 -0.84 -8.28
CA PHE A 297 18.75 -0.64 -7.77
C PHE A 297 18.67 -0.98 -6.27
N GLU A 298 18.11 -0.07 -5.51
CA GLU A 298 17.87 -0.21 -4.07
C GLU A 298 16.43 -0.59 -3.80
N ILE A 299 16.21 -1.53 -2.87
CA ILE A 299 14.84 -1.88 -2.43
C ILE A 299 14.24 -0.69 -1.67
N ILE A 300 13.03 -0.30 -2.03
CA ILE A 300 12.24 0.67 -1.26
C ILE A 300 11.69 -0.03 -0.02
N ARG A 301 12.34 0.17 1.11
CA ARG A 301 11.98 -0.45 2.38
C ARG A 301 10.95 0.39 3.12
N LYS A 302 9.85 -0.26 3.50
CA LYS A 302 8.81 0.36 4.34
C LYS A 302 9.34 0.62 5.74
N LYS A 303 8.92 1.75 6.32
CA LYS A 303 9.11 1.99 7.77
C LYS A 303 8.26 0.98 8.55
N PRO A 304 8.66 0.62 9.80
CA PRO A 304 7.90 -0.34 10.61
C PRO A 304 6.41 -0.03 10.73
N SER A 305 6.05 1.25 10.84
CA SER A 305 4.66 1.69 10.90
C SER A 305 3.89 1.43 9.59
N SER A 306 4.53 1.65 8.44
CA SER A 306 3.94 1.36 7.13
C SER A 306 3.78 -0.14 6.89
N VAL A 307 4.72 -0.98 7.38
CA VAL A 307 4.55 -2.44 7.34
C VAL A 307 3.28 -2.86 8.08
N LEU A 308 3.00 -2.26 9.24
CA LEU A 308 1.79 -2.58 10.00
C LEU A 308 0.50 -2.11 9.32
N SER A 309 0.52 -0.97 8.64
CA SER A 309 -0.66 -0.42 7.96
C SER A 309 -0.96 -1.10 6.62
N MET A 310 0.08 -1.64 5.96
CA MET A 310 -0.04 -2.24 4.62
C MET A 310 -0.13 -3.77 4.64
N ARG A 311 -0.06 -4.40 5.82
CA ARG A 311 -0.17 -5.86 5.93
C ARG A 311 -1.59 -6.35 5.64
N ARG A 312 -1.70 -7.57 5.13
CA ARG A 312 -2.96 -8.27 4.79
C ARG A 312 -3.04 -9.57 5.56
N ILE A 313 -4.23 -9.87 6.10
CA ILE A 313 -4.44 -11.14 6.82
C ILE A 313 -4.33 -12.32 5.87
N VAL A 314 -3.60 -13.35 6.31
CA VAL A 314 -3.53 -14.66 5.66
C VAL A 314 -4.27 -15.69 6.51
N TYR A 315 -4.03 -15.66 7.83
CA TYR A 315 -4.68 -16.57 8.75
C TYR A 315 -4.67 -16.04 10.19
N ASP A 316 -5.82 -16.12 10.82
CA ASP A 316 -6.04 -15.89 12.24
C ASP A 316 -6.53 -17.18 12.89
N ASP A 317 -5.70 -17.79 13.76
CA ASP A 317 -5.97 -19.08 14.39
C ASP A 317 -7.13 -19.01 15.39
N GLN A 318 -7.50 -17.84 15.89
CA GLN A 318 -8.69 -17.67 16.72
C GLN A 318 -9.99 -17.85 15.94
N HIS A 319 -9.93 -17.71 14.61
CA HIS A 319 -11.07 -17.79 13.70
C HIS A 319 -11.00 -19.10 12.86
N ARG A 320 -11.08 -20.25 13.52
CA ARG A 320 -11.05 -21.53 12.80
C ARG A 320 -12.38 -21.88 12.17
N SER A 321 -12.31 -22.64 11.08
CA SER A 321 -13.50 -23.12 10.37
C SER A 321 -14.27 -24.11 11.23
N ALA A 322 -15.52 -23.79 11.58
CA ALA A 322 -16.37 -24.67 12.39
C ALA A 322 -16.79 -25.94 11.61
N ASP A 323 -16.94 -25.83 10.31
CA ASP A 323 -17.30 -26.93 9.41
C ASP A 323 -16.11 -27.81 8.94
N LEU A 324 -14.88 -27.41 9.29
CA LEU A 324 -13.64 -28.16 9.03
C LEU A 324 -12.80 -28.29 10.32
N PRO A 325 -13.31 -28.90 11.39
CA PRO A 325 -12.65 -28.91 12.69
C PRO A 325 -11.30 -29.64 12.68
N ASN A 326 -11.11 -30.58 11.74
CA ASN A 326 -9.88 -31.35 11.61
C ASN A 326 -8.81 -30.64 10.76
N LEU A 327 -9.14 -29.52 10.11
CA LEU A 327 -8.19 -28.75 9.29
C LEU A 327 -7.30 -27.89 10.19
N LYS A 328 -6.20 -28.50 10.68
CA LYS A 328 -5.21 -27.80 11.51
C LYS A 328 -4.11 -27.22 10.62
N ARG A 329 -3.95 -25.90 10.63
CA ARG A 329 -2.86 -25.21 9.92
C ARG A 329 -1.59 -25.08 10.77
N TRP A 330 -1.71 -25.06 12.08
CA TRP A 330 -0.60 -25.17 13.00
C TRP A 330 -0.45 -26.62 13.47
N GLN A 331 0.73 -27.19 13.26
CA GLN A 331 1.00 -28.60 13.55
C GLN A 331 2.33 -28.77 14.28
N ALA A 332 2.32 -29.57 15.35
CA ALA A 332 3.51 -29.99 16.06
C ALA A 332 4.29 -31.03 15.25
N LEU A 333 5.59 -30.86 15.11
CA LEU A 333 6.47 -31.88 14.50
C LEU A 333 6.87 -32.99 15.49
N LYS A 334 6.83 -32.68 16.79
CA LYS A 334 7.13 -33.61 17.87
C LYS A 334 6.06 -33.49 18.96
N PRO A 335 5.87 -34.50 19.81
CA PRO A 335 4.82 -34.53 20.82
C PRO A 335 4.97 -33.51 21.98
N ASN A 336 6.00 -32.66 21.92
CA ASN A 336 6.27 -31.66 22.96
C ASN A 336 5.37 -30.43 22.87
N TRP A 337 4.68 -30.23 21.76
CA TRP A 337 3.66 -29.21 21.61
C TRP A 337 2.27 -29.83 21.69
N ASN A 338 1.48 -29.37 22.63
CA ASN A 338 0.11 -29.81 22.85
C ASN A 338 -0.86 -28.66 22.74
N GLU A 339 -1.95 -28.84 22.02
CA GLU A 339 -3.07 -27.93 22.00
C GLU A 339 -3.97 -28.24 23.22
N ILE A 340 -3.97 -27.36 24.21
CA ILE A 340 -4.71 -27.54 25.47
C ILE A 340 -6.14 -26.98 25.41
N SER A 341 -6.38 -26.02 24.53
CA SER A 341 -7.68 -25.47 24.18
C SER A 341 -7.61 -24.92 22.74
N PRO A 342 -8.73 -24.64 22.08
CA PRO A 342 -8.71 -24.12 20.71
C PRO A 342 -7.77 -22.91 20.58
N SER A 343 -6.80 -22.98 19.67
CA SER A 343 -5.82 -21.91 19.38
C SER A 343 -4.86 -21.57 20.53
N VAL A 344 -4.72 -22.47 21.54
CA VAL A 344 -3.74 -22.32 22.62
C VAL A 344 -2.83 -23.55 22.65
N TYR A 345 -1.56 -23.33 22.40
CA TYR A 345 -0.54 -24.37 22.34
C TYR A 345 0.44 -24.23 23.50
N VAL A 346 0.77 -25.34 24.12
CA VAL A 346 1.78 -25.38 25.18
C VAL A 346 2.94 -26.24 24.74
N SER A 347 4.13 -25.70 24.88
CA SER A 347 5.38 -26.44 24.72
C SER A 347 5.98 -26.76 26.06
N SER A 348 6.44 -28.01 26.22
CA SER A 348 7.22 -28.45 27.39
C SER A 348 8.49 -29.12 26.89
N THR A 349 9.59 -28.38 26.88
CA THR A 349 10.91 -28.82 26.39
C THR A 349 12.02 -28.65 27.42
N GLU A 350 11.68 -28.61 28.73
CA GLU A 350 12.62 -28.32 29.83
C GLU A 350 13.89 -29.20 29.83
N SER A 351 13.75 -30.47 29.45
CA SER A 351 14.87 -31.40 29.38
C SER A 351 15.51 -31.54 28.00
N GLU A 352 14.99 -30.84 26.96
CA GLU A 352 15.44 -31.00 25.60
C GLU A 352 16.41 -29.91 25.15
N LYS A 353 17.59 -30.33 24.65
CA LYS A 353 18.55 -29.45 23.98
C LYS A 353 18.20 -29.18 22.51
N THR A 354 17.34 -30.00 21.91
CA THR A 354 16.92 -29.85 20.50
C THR A 354 15.66 -29.03 20.41
N THR A 355 15.60 -28.12 19.45
CA THR A 355 14.40 -27.29 19.23
C THR A 355 13.20 -28.14 18.82
N SER A 356 12.09 -27.98 19.53
CA SER A 356 10.79 -28.53 19.17
C SER A 356 9.97 -27.48 18.44
N TRP A 357 9.36 -27.85 17.29
CA TRP A 357 8.73 -26.91 16.38
C TRP A 357 7.22 -27.08 16.30
N LEU A 358 6.50 -25.97 16.36
CA LEU A 358 5.13 -25.78 15.93
C LEU A 358 5.16 -25.06 14.59
N ARG A 359 4.66 -25.69 13.49
CA ARG A 359 4.77 -25.16 12.14
C ARG A 359 3.42 -24.82 11.53
N TYR A 360 3.39 -23.72 10.83
CA TYR A 360 2.25 -23.29 10.03
C TYR A 360 2.35 -23.87 8.62
N SER A 361 1.24 -24.42 8.14
CA SER A 361 1.05 -24.84 6.75
C SER A 361 -0.15 -24.09 6.17
N HIS A 362 0.04 -23.43 5.03
CA HIS A 362 -1.08 -22.78 4.35
C HIS A 362 -1.88 -23.86 3.59
N ILE A 363 -3.10 -24.13 4.06
CA ILE A 363 -3.96 -25.18 3.50
C ILE A 363 -5.25 -24.53 3.01
N LEU A 364 -5.57 -24.73 1.73
CA LEU A 364 -6.80 -24.23 1.14
C LEU A 364 -7.98 -25.14 1.48
N ARG A 365 -9.16 -24.54 1.63
CA ARG A 365 -10.38 -25.22 2.06
C ARG A 365 -10.79 -26.39 1.17
N ASN A 366 -10.61 -26.26 -0.15
CA ASN A 366 -11.12 -27.21 -1.14
C ASN A 366 -10.03 -28.10 -1.74
N ASN A 367 -8.88 -28.22 -1.10
CA ASN A 367 -7.71 -28.87 -1.69
C ASN A 367 -7.21 -30.07 -0.89
N ASP A 368 -8.06 -31.02 -0.55
CA ASP A 368 -7.70 -32.32 0.06
C ASP A 368 -6.64 -32.22 1.18
N SER A 369 -6.65 -31.15 1.98
CA SER A 369 -5.68 -30.86 3.04
C SER A 369 -4.23 -30.70 2.56
N ARG A 370 -4.00 -30.43 1.28
CA ARG A 370 -2.65 -30.22 0.75
C ARG A 370 -2.12 -28.82 1.11
N ARG A 371 -0.83 -28.77 1.43
CA ARG A 371 -0.09 -27.53 1.67
C ARG A 371 0.05 -26.75 0.38
N GLN A 372 -0.12 -25.44 0.47
CA GLN A 372 -0.05 -24.49 -0.65
C GLN A 372 0.85 -23.30 -0.32
N LEU A 373 1.25 -22.56 -1.35
CA LEU A 373 1.94 -21.29 -1.17
C LEU A 373 0.97 -20.22 -0.68
N ILE A 374 1.46 -19.26 0.11
CA ILE A 374 0.74 -18.03 0.40
C ILE A 374 0.76 -17.14 -0.85
N THR A 375 -0.41 -16.66 -1.26
CA THR A 375 -0.58 -15.85 -2.46
C THR A 375 -1.15 -14.45 -2.15
N ASP A 376 -1.24 -13.61 -3.17
CA ASP A 376 -1.74 -12.25 -3.08
C ASP A 376 -3.26 -12.12 -3.04
N VAL A 377 -3.98 -13.22 -2.83
CA VAL A 377 -5.44 -13.22 -2.69
C VAL A 377 -5.92 -12.16 -1.69
N MET A 378 -6.96 -11.43 -2.07
CA MET A 378 -7.62 -10.43 -1.22
C MET A 378 -9.11 -10.71 -1.14
N GLY A 379 -9.62 -11.00 0.05
CA GLY A 379 -11.07 -11.15 0.28
C GLY A 379 -11.88 -9.91 -0.07
N TYR A 380 -11.28 -8.73 -0.01
CA TYR A 380 -11.89 -7.47 -0.43
C TYR A 380 -12.26 -7.44 -1.91
N ASN A 381 -11.48 -8.09 -2.79
CA ASN A 381 -11.65 -8.06 -4.25
C ASN A 381 -12.50 -9.21 -4.81
N THR A 382 -13.09 -10.03 -3.99
CA THR A 382 -13.70 -11.30 -4.43
C THR A 382 -14.87 -11.17 -5.41
N ALA A 383 -15.48 -10.00 -5.51
CA ALA A 383 -16.48 -9.72 -6.55
C ALA A 383 -15.91 -9.76 -7.99
N TYR A 384 -14.58 -9.67 -8.12
CA TYR A 384 -13.86 -9.59 -9.38
C TYR A 384 -13.03 -10.86 -9.66
N HIS A 385 -12.98 -11.80 -8.72
CA HIS A 385 -12.26 -13.06 -8.89
C HIS A 385 -13.15 -14.15 -9.47
N ASP A 386 -12.52 -15.07 -10.17
CA ASP A 386 -13.18 -16.27 -10.66
C ASP A 386 -13.78 -17.03 -9.47
N THR A 387 -15.11 -17.08 -9.41
CA THR A 387 -15.88 -17.80 -8.38
C THR A 387 -15.60 -19.29 -8.37
N HIS A 388 -15.00 -19.85 -9.44
CA HIS A 388 -14.62 -21.24 -9.53
C HIS A 388 -13.33 -21.59 -8.78
N ARG A 389 -12.57 -20.57 -8.33
CA ARG A 389 -11.28 -20.75 -7.63
C ARG A 389 -11.16 -19.86 -6.39
N PRO A 390 -12.06 -19.98 -5.43
CA PRO A 390 -11.99 -19.16 -4.23
C PRO A 390 -10.70 -19.44 -3.43
N GLY A 391 -10.02 -18.38 -3.02
CA GLY A 391 -8.81 -18.48 -2.20
C GLY A 391 -7.50 -18.67 -2.97
N TYR A 392 -7.54 -18.69 -4.31
CA TYR A 392 -6.34 -18.66 -5.14
C TYR A 392 -6.02 -17.22 -5.53
N GLY A 393 -4.82 -16.78 -5.21
CA GLY A 393 -4.20 -15.59 -5.77
C GLY A 393 -3.27 -15.98 -6.90
N ASP A 394 -2.85 -15.00 -7.67
CA ASP A 394 -2.08 -15.22 -8.87
C ASP A 394 -0.57 -15.19 -8.62
N ASN A 395 -0.15 -14.54 -7.53
CA ASN A 395 1.25 -14.31 -7.25
C ASN A 395 1.64 -14.87 -5.88
N TRP A 396 2.80 -15.54 -5.81
CA TRP A 396 3.38 -15.98 -4.54
C TRP A 396 3.90 -14.77 -3.74
N VAL A 397 3.54 -14.71 -2.45
CA VAL A 397 3.99 -13.66 -1.55
C VAL A 397 4.92 -14.23 -0.50
N SER A 398 6.18 -13.79 -0.53
CA SER A 398 7.23 -14.23 0.40
C SER A 398 7.42 -13.31 1.61
N ASP A 399 6.87 -12.10 1.56
CA ASP A 399 7.03 -11.10 2.60
C ASP A 399 5.92 -11.27 3.64
N LEU A 400 6.29 -11.82 4.80
CA LEU A 400 5.37 -12.30 5.81
C LEU A 400 5.61 -11.65 7.18
N THR A 401 4.56 -11.64 7.99
CA THR A 401 4.60 -11.25 9.41
C THR A 401 3.91 -12.32 10.23
N LEU A 402 4.61 -12.85 11.24
CA LEU A 402 4.09 -13.73 12.28
C LEU A 402 3.87 -12.93 13.55
N GLU A 403 2.70 -13.04 14.15
CA GLU A 403 2.42 -12.42 15.45
C GLU A 403 1.64 -13.37 16.36
N GLY A 404 1.78 -13.17 17.67
CA GLY A 404 1.07 -13.95 18.67
C GLY A 404 1.36 -13.49 20.09
N GLN A 405 0.59 -14.05 21.03
CA GLN A 405 0.77 -13.89 22.47
C GLN A 405 1.59 -15.05 23.01
N PHE A 406 2.66 -14.75 23.73
CA PHE A 406 3.60 -15.72 24.31
C PHE A 406 3.60 -15.57 25.83
N ASP A 407 3.21 -16.62 26.54
CA ASP A 407 3.22 -16.66 28.00
C ASP A 407 4.39 -17.53 28.49
N ILE A 408 5.46 -16.87 28.91
CA ILE A 408 6.72 -17.49 29.32
C ILE A 408 6.64 -17.84 30.79
N LYS A 409 6.70 -19.15 31.11
CA LYS A 409 6.62 -19.64 32.50
C LYS A 409 7.95 -19.55 33.24
N LYS A 410 9.05 -19.81 32.51
CA LYS A 410 10.41 -19.80 33.05
C LYS A 410 11.35 -19.02 32.17
N GLN A 411 12.25 -18.27 32.79
CA GLN A 411 13.32 -17.54 32.08
C GLN A 411 14.54 -18.44 31.79
N GLU A 412 14.30 -19.60 31.21
CA GLU A 412 15.31 -20.59 30.85
C GLU A 412 15.12 -21.02 29.42
N GLY A 413 16.21 -21.43 28.76
CA GLY A 413 16.16 -21.95 27.39
C GLY A 413 15.95 -20.89 26.31
N GLN A 414 15.30 -21.29 25.22
CA GLN A 414 15.18 -20.45 24.03
C GLN A 414 13.77 -20.48 23.44
N LEU A 415 13.31 -19.30 22.98
CA LEU A 415 12.18 -19.11 22.08
C LEU A 415 12.70 -18.71 20.68
N THR A 416 12.21 -19.34 19.63
CA THR A 416 12.57 -19.02 18.25
C THR A 416 11.32 -18.77 17.42
N LEU A 417 11.29 -17.65 16.69
CA LEU A 417 10.33 -17.41 15.60
C LEU A 417 11.05 -17.53 14.27
N GLU A 418 10.45 -18.23 13.33
CA GLU A 418 11.05 -18.50 12.02
C GLU A 418 10.08 -18.13 10.90
N LEU A 419 10.58 -17.45 9.85
CA LEU A 419 9.89 -17.16 8.59
C LEU A 419 10.74 -17.62 7.42
N SER A 420 10.11 -18.22 6.40
CA SER A 420 10.79 -18.61 5.15
C SER A 420 10.68 -17.53 4.08
N LYS A 421 11.61 -17.58 3.12
CA LYS A 421 11.59 -16.76 1.90
C LYS A 421 12.44 -17.43 0.82
N GLY A 422 11.82 -18.29 0.02
CA GLY A 422 12.52 -19.07 -0.99
C GLY A 422 13.56 -20.00 -0.38
N VAL A 423 14.80 -19.87 -0.81
CA VAL A 423 15.92 -20.71 -0.33
C VAL A 423 16.35 -20.40 1.11
N ASP A 424 15.89 -19.29 1.67
CA ASP A 424 16.32 -18.80 2.99
C ASP A 424 15.25 -19.05 4.06
N ARG A 425 15.70 -19.28 5.29
CA ARG A 425 14.92 -19.17 6.53
C ARG A 425 15.54 -18.12 7.41
N PHE A 426 14.69 -17.30 8.04
CA PHE A 426 15.09 -16.23 8.94
C PHE A 426 14.56 -16.52 10.33
N ARG A 427 15.45 -16.46 11.32
CA ARG A 427 15.12 -16.74 12.72
C ARG A 427 15.35 -15.53 13.60
N ALA A 428 14.42 -15.31 14.51
CA ALA A 428 14.59 -14.46 15.67
C ALA A 428 14.65 -15.40 16.90
N ILE A 429 15.78 -15.45 17.57
CA ILE A 429 16.07 -16.37 18.67
C ILE A 429 16.27 -15.57 19.93
N TRP A 430 15.39 -15.77 20.92
CA TRP A 430 15.56 -15.22 22.25
C TRP A 430 16.17 -16.27 23.15
N ASN A 431 17.33 -15.96 23.74
CA ASN A 431 17.85 -16.67 24.89
C ASN A 431 17.16 -16.07 26.14
N LEU A 432 16.33 -16.85 26.80
CA LEU A 432 15.49 -16.37 27.91
C LEU A 432 16.29 -16.11 29.20
N GLU A 433 17.46 -16.76 29.37
CA GLU A 433 18.34 -16.54 30.50
C GLU A 433 19.12 -15.24 30.41
N SER A 434 19.75 -15.01 29.22
CA SER A 434 20.56 -13.82 29.01
C SER A 434 19.77 -12.59 28.56
N GLY A 435 18.50 -12.77 28.17
CA GLY A 435 17.69 -11.71 27.57
C GLY A 435 18.19 -11.25 26.18
N THR A 436 19.01 -12.05 25.49
CA THR A 436 19.58 -11.70 24.18
C THR A 436 18.67 -12.19 23.07
N CYS A 437 18.39 -11.33 22.09
CA CYS A 437 17.73 -11.69 20.84
C CYS A 437 18.73 -11.65 19.68
N THR A 438 18.87 -12.78 18.96
CA THR A 438 19.76 -12.93 17.82
C THR A 438 18.94 -13.13 16.55
N LEU A 439 19.22 -12.35 15.50
CA LEU A 439 18.65 -12.52 14.17
C LEU A 439 19.61 -13.30 13.28
N GLN A 440 19.10 -14.36 12.66
CA GLN A 440 19.89 -15.26 11.82
C GLN A 440 19.20 -15.46 10.45
N ARG A 441 20.02 -15.61 9.42
CA ARG A 441 19.67 -16.13 8.10
C ARG A 441 20.27 -17.50 7.92
N ILE A 442 19.46 -18.45 7.48
CA ILE A 442 19.85 -19.84 7.23
C ILE A 442 19.58 -20.13 5.77
N THR A 443 20.65 -20.45 5.04
CA THR A 443 20.61 -20.85 3.63
C THR A 443 21.21 -22.23 3.53
N LYS A 444 20.39 -23.24 3.27
CA LYS A 444 20.80 -24.65 3.15
C LYS A 444 21.78 -25.11 4.25
N ASP A 445 23.07 -24.89 4.06
CA ASP A 445 24.14 -25.37 4.96
C ASP A 445 24.85 -24.22 5.70
N LYS A 446 24.44 -22.97 5.50
CA LYS A 446 25.07 -21.79 6.08
C LYS A 446 24.12 -21.04 7.01
N THR A 447 24.60 -20.78 8.22
CA THR A 447 23.93 -19.87 9.17
C THR A 447 24.75 -18.59 9.26
N GLU A 448 24.10 -17.46 9.06
CA GLU A 448 24.65 -16.11 9.16
C GLU A 448 23.94 -15.35 10.27
N VAL A 449 24.68 -14.82 11.23
CA VAL A 449 24.16 -13.89 12.24
C VAL A 449 24.09 -12.50 11.63
N LEU A 450 22.89 -11.96 11.51
CA LEU A 450 22.64 -10.64 10.95
C LEU A 450 22.73 -9.53 11.99
N ALA A 451 22.24 -9.79 13.19
CA ALA A 451 22.29 -8.86 14.32
C ALA A 451 22.04 -9.58 15.64
N GLU A 452 22.51 -8.95 16.72
CA GLU A 452 22.27 -9.39 18.10
C GLU A 452 22.01 -8.17 18.97
N LYS A 453 21.06 -8.28 19.89
CA LYS A 453 20.73 -7.23 20.83
C LYS A 453 20.25 -7.81 22.15
N SER A 454 20.69 -7.23 23.26
CA SER A 454 20.12 -7.52 24.58
C SER A 454 18.69 -6.99 24.67
N SER A 455 17.80 -7.81 25.20
CA SER A 455 16.37 -7.51 25.37
C SER A 455 15.98 -7.70 26.83
N ASP A 456 16.06 -6.64 27.59
CA ASP A 456 15.68 -6.61 29.03
C ASP A 456 14.18 -6.88 29.26
N ARG A 457 13.42 -7.09 28.20
CA ARG A 457 11.95 -7.03 28.21
C ARG A 457 11.26 -8.38 28.14
N LEU A 458 11.94 -9.43 27.68
CA LEU A 458 11.33 -10.76 27.58
C LEU A 458 11.57 -11.54 28.87
N THR A 459 10.81 -11.17 29.88
CA THR A 459 10.83 -11.83 31.22
C THR A 459 9.75 -12.90 31.29
N SER A 460 9.62 -13.59 32.45
CA SER A 460 8.44 -14.44 32.69
C SER A 460 7.17 -13.59 32.69
N GLY A 461 6.12 -14.12 32.09
CA GLY A 461 4.84 -13.44 31.90
C GLY A 461 4.37 -13.47 30.46
N SER A 462 3.37 -12.65 30.18
CA SER A 462 2.67 -12.63 28.88
C SER A 462 3.19 -11.50 28.00
N HIS A 463 3.69 -11.83 26.80
CA HIS A 463 4.29 -10.90 25.86
C HIS A 463 3.65 -11.02 24.49
N PHE A 464 3.34 -9.87 23.86
CA PHE A 464 2.91 -9.85 22.47
C PHE A 464 4.11 -9.62 21.55
N ILE A 465 4.45 -10.63 20.74
CA ILE A 465 5.60 -10.58 19.84
C ILE A 465 5.11 -10.59 18.38
N ARG A 466 5.75 -9.76 17.59
CA ARG A 466 5.57 -9.73 16.13
C ARG A 466 6.94 -9.76 15.46
N PHE A 467 7.09 -10.68 14.51
CA PHE A 467 8.27 -10.84 13.66
C PHE A 467 7.89 -10.72 12.20
N ALA A 468 8.47 -9.74 11.51
CA ALA A 468 8.23 -9.51 10.09
C ALA A 468 9.52 -9.66 9.28
N ASN A 469 9.38 -10.24 8.09
CA ASN A 469 10.38 -10.23 7.04
C ASN A 469 9.75 -9.60 5.79
N VAL A 470 9.96 -8.29 5.61
CA VAL A 470 9.33 -7.48 4.57
C VAL A 470 10.39 -6.62 3.89
N ASP A 471 10.36 -6.52 2.56
CA ASP A 471 11.29 -5.73 1.74
C ASP A 471 12.78 -6.02 2.07
N CYS A 472 13.12 -7.29 2.32
CA CYS A 472 14.47 -7.71 2.77
C CYS A 472 14.94 -6.98 4.03
N ARG A 473 14.01 -6.78 4.98
CA ARG A 473 14.24 -6.23 6.30
C ARG A 473 13.55 -7.10 7.35
N LEU A 474 14.26 -7.45 8.41
CA LEU A 474 13.72 -8.14 9.58
C LEU A 474 13.32 -7.10 10.62
N ILE A 475 12.08 -7.17 11.09
CA ILE A 475 11.55 -6.23 12.09
C ILE A 475 10.93 -7.03 13.24
N ILE A 476 11.27 -6.66 14.45
CA ILE A 476 10.68 -7.24 15.66
C ILE A 476 10.01 -6.16 16.49
N TRP A 477 8.75 -6.41 16.83
CA TRP A 477 8.05 -5.68 17.89
C TRP A 477 7.83 -6.61 19.06
N GLN A 478 8.19 -6.13 20.23
CA GLN A 478 7.95 -6.79 21.51
C GLN A 478 7.15 -5.83 22.38
N ASP A 479 5.94 -6.23 22.76
CA ASP A 479 4.99 -5.40 23.51
C ASP A 479 4.79 -4.00 22.89
N GLY A 480 4.65 -3.98 21.57
CA GLY A 480 4.44 -2.77 20.76
C GLY A 480 5.69 -1.90 20.55
N LYS A 481 6.86 -2.28 21.09
CA LYS A 481 8.12 -1.53 20.93
C LYS A 481 9.08 -2.27 19.99
N LEU A 482 9.76 -1.50 19.15
CA LEU A 482 10.76 -2.04 18.23
C LEU A 482 12.01 -2.49 19.00
N LEU A 483 12.47 -3.71 18.73
CA LEU A 483 13.67 -4.26 19.37
C LEU A 483 14.95 -3.80 18.65
N PHE A 484 14.96 -3.80 17.32
CA PHE A 484 16.13 -3.44 16.49
C PHE A 484 15.89 -2.12 15.73
N ASN A 485 15.52 -1.03 16.41
CA ASN A 485 15.19 0.24 15.79
C ASN A 485 14.21 0.06 14.59
N ASP A 486 14.56 0.54 13.38
CA ASP A 486 13.75 0.40 12.17
C ASP A 486 13.83 -1.00 11.52
N GLY A 487 14.60 -1.92 12.09
CA GLY A 487 14.81 -3.28 11.60
C GLY A 487 16.24 -3.53 11.11
N VAL A 488 16.52 -4.76 10.69
CA VAL A 488 17.82 -5.22 10.21
C VAL A 488 17.73 -5.58 8.74
N ASP A 489 18.45 -4.85 7.90
CA ASP A 489 18.47 -5.05 6.45
C ASP A 489 19.41 -6.21 6.07
N TYR A 490 19.03 -6.93 5.02
CA TYR A 490 19.86 -7.96 4.41
C TYR A 490 19.79 -7.89 2.88
N LYS A 491 20.80 -8.45 2.20
CA LYS A 491 20.79 -8.57 0.74
C LYS A 491 19.88 -9.72 0.30
N PRO A 492 19.03 -9.52 -0.73
CA PRO A 492 18.20 -10.60 -1.26
C PRO A 492 19.06 -11.74 -1.78
N SER A 493 18.51 -12.96 -1.76
CA SER A 493 19.12 -14.09 -2.45
C SER A 493 19.09 -13.85 -3.97
N LYS A 494 20.14 -14.33 -4.67
CA LYS A 494 20.14 -14.33 -6.15
C LYS A 494 19.16 -15.36 -6.74
N VAL A 495 18.74 -16.34 -5.95
CA VAL A 495 17.76 -17.34 -6.35
C VAL A 495 16.38 -16.81 -5.99
N HIS A 496 15.56 -16.58 -7.00
CA HIS A 496 14.16 -16.17 -6.85
C HIS A 496 13.23 -17.37 -6.87
N GLY A 497 12.07 -17.21 -6.26
CA GLY A 497 10.98 -18.18 -6.27
C GLY A 497 10.88 -19.03 -5.00
N PRO A 498 9.73 -19.71 -4.86
CA PRO A 498 9.47 -20.57 -3.70
C PRO A 498 10.22 -21.88 -3.77
N THR A 499 10.37 -22.50 -2.60
CA THR A 499 10.87 -23.88 -2.48
C THR A 499 9.87 -24.76 -1.75
N LEU A 500 9.81 -26.05 -2.13
CA LEU A 500 8.94 -27.04 -1.46
C LEU A 500 9.31 -27.22 0.01
N GLU A 501 10.61 -27.14 0.29
CA GLU A 501 11.17 -27.39 1.62
C GLU A 501 10.83 -26.26 2.59
N ASN A 502 10.80 -25.01 2.10
CA ASN A 502 10.64 -23.85 2.96
C ASN A 502 9.23 -23.26 2.92
N ASP A 503 8.68 -23.01 1.73
CA ASP A 503 7.53 -22.13 1.58
C ASP A 503 6.18 -22.81 1.67
N LEU A 504 6.15 -24.15 1.80
CA LEU A 504 4.97 -24.91 2.23
C LEU A 504 4.77 -24.93 3.76
N GLU A 505 5.83 -24.56 4.52
CA GLU A 505 5.81 -24.32 5.97
C GLU A 505 6.47 -22.99 6.29
N PRO A 506 5.86 -21.87 5.87
CA PRO A 506 6.53 -20.57 5.80
C PRO A 506 6.75 -19.88 7.16
N ALA A 507 6.10 -20.36 8.22
CA ALA A 507 6.23 -19.80 9.56
C ALA A 507 6.32 -20.90 10.61
N SER A 508 7.17 -20.69 11.61
CA SER A 508 7.36 -21.68 12.68
C SER A 508 7.66 -21.00 14.01
N ILE A 509 7.30 -21.69 15.10
CA ILE A 509 7.64 -21.33 16.47
C ILE A 509 8.41 -22.50 17.07
N GLY A 510 9.60 -22.23 17.60
CA GLY A 510 10.49 -23.22 18.18
C GLY A 510 10.76 -22.93 19.64
N THR A 511 10.89 -24.00 20.44
CA THR A 511 11.29 -23.92 21.84
C THR A 511 12.36 -24.97 22.16
N SER A 512 13.29 -24.63 23.04
CA SER A 512 14.23 -25.59 23.63
C SER A 512 14.57 -25.19 25.05
N GLY A 513 14.60 -26.15 25.98
CA GLY A 513 14.95 -25.92 27.37
C GLY A 513 13.97 -25.04 28.15
N THR A 514 12.71 -24.89 27.69
CA THR A 514 11.73 -24.01 28.31
C THR A 514 10.32 -24.56 28.25
N THR A 515 9.43 -24.00 29.08
CA THR A 515 7.99 -24.20 29.02
C THR A 515 7.30 -22.87 28.81
N LEU A 516 6.52 -22.77 27.74
CA LEU A 516 5.72 -21.59 27.41
C LEU A 516 4.41 -21.97 26.72
N SER A 517 3.45 -21.06 26.72
CA SER A 517 2.24 -21.18 25.90
C SER A 517 2.16 -20.08 24.86
N VAL A 518 1.54 -20.42 23.72
CA VAL A 518 1.29 -19.46 22.63
C VAL A 518 -0.17 -19.46 22.26
N SER A 519 -0.69 -18.27 21.96
CA SER A 519 -2.07 -18.04 21.55
C SER A 519 -2.13 -16.84 20.60
N GLU A 520 -3.32 -16.53 20.11
CA GLU A 520 -3.57 -15.39 19.20
C GLU A 520 -2.66 -15.36 17.96
N LEU A 521 -2.30 -16.55 17.48
CA LEU A 521 -1.40 -16.67 16.33
C LEU A 521 -2.04 -16.15 15.05
N LYS A 522 -1.35 -15.21 14.39
CA LYS A 522 -1.75 -14.66 13.09
C LYS A 522 -0.58 -14.62 12.13
N ILE A 523 -0.89 -14.89 10.87
CA ILE A 523 0.01 -14.70 9.74
C ILE A 523 -0.58 -13.59 8.87
N HIS A 524 0.26 -12.62 8.55
CA HIS A 524 -0.02 -11.59 7.56
C HIS A 524 0.99 -11.66 6.44
N ARG A 525 0.58 -11.20 5.27
CA ARG A 525 1.45 -10.94 4.14
C ARG A 525 1.57 -9.45 3.88
N ASP A 526 2.61 -9.03 3.17
CA ASP A 526 2.73 -7.66 2.70
C ASP A 526 1.86 -7.39 1.46
N THR A 527 1.71 -6.11 1.13
CA THR A 527 1.11 -5.67 -0.14
C THR A 527 2.00 -6.11 -1.30
N TYR A 528 1.40 -6.77 -2.30
CA TYR A 528 2.08 -7.20 -3.52
C TYR A 528 1.78 -6.21 -4.65
N TYR A 529 2.82 -5.56 -5.18
CA TYR A 529 2.69 -4.69 -6.35
C TYR A 529 2.94 -5.48 -7.62
N THR A 530 1.95 -5.57 -8.50
CA THR A 530 2.06 -6.29 -9.77
C THR A 530 2.83 -5.46 -10.80
N ALA A 531 3.73 -6.11 -11.55
CA ALA A 531 4.50 -5.47 -12.61
C ALA A 531 3.67 -5.28 -13.89
N ARG A 532 2.70 -6.16 -14.13
CA ARG A 532 1.83 -6.13 -15.31
C ARG A 532 0.49 -5.50 -15.03
N ILE A 533 -0.06 -4.85 -16.05
CA ILE A 533 -1.44 -4.35 -16.10
C ILE A 533 -2.11 -4.94 -17.34
N ASN A 534 -3.43 -5.14 -17.27
CA ASN A 534 -4.19 -5.64 -18.41
C ASN A 534 -4.34 -4.54 -19.47
N PRO A 535 -3.83 -4.73 -20.70
CA PRO A 535 -3.96 -3.71 -21.72
C PRO A 535 -5.40 -3.49 -22.20
N SER A 536 -6.28 -4.51 -22.05
CA SER A 536 -7.70 -4.41 -22.46
C SER A 536 -8.59 -3.80 -21.38
N THR A 537 -8.18 -3.90 -20.12
CA THR A 537 -8.85 -3.32 -18.95
C THR A 537 -7.76 -2.74 -18.05
N PRO A 538 -7.28 -1.51 -18.33
CA PRO A 538 -6.13 -0.91 -17.64
C PRO A 538 -6.34 -0.76 -16.13
N ASP A 539 -7.57 -0.89 -15.66
CA ASP A 539 -7.94 -0.87 -14.26
C ASP A 539 -7.79 -2.24 -13.55
N VAL A 540 -7.45 -3.30 -14.30
CA VAL A 540 -7.27 -4.64 -13.77
C VAL A 540 -5.85 -5.11 -14.07
N SER A 541 -5.07 -5.37 -13.03
CA SER A 541 -3.72 -5.93 -13.21
C SER A 541 -3.83 -7.35 -13.77
N VAL A 542 -2.93 -7.67 -14.69
CA VAL A 542 -2.72 -9.04 -15.16
C VAL A 542 -1.76 -9.73 -14.20
N HIS A 543 -1.82 -11.06 -14.15
CA HIS A 543 -0.82 -11.86 -13.48
C HIS A 543 0.59 -11.46 -13.90
N ASP A 544 1.52 -11.38 -12.98
CA ASP A 544 2.93 -11.18 -13.30
C ASP A 544 3.53 -12.35 -14.08
N TRP A 545 2.76 -13.42 -14.28
CA TRP A 545 3.18 -14.67 -14.91
C TRP A 545 2.43 -14.88 -16.23
N THR A 546 3.14 -15.30 -17.27
CA THR A 546 2.58 -15.57 -18.61
C THR A 546 1.58 -16.71 -18.63
N GLU A 547 1.68 -17.63 -17.67
CA GLU A 547 0.65 -18.60 -17.39
C GLU A 547 0.20 -18.38 -15.95
N PRO A 548 -1.12 -18.30 -15.70
CA PRO A 548 -1.59 -18.28 -14.33
C PRO A 548 -0.93 -19.50 -13.67
N ILE A 549 -0.35 -19.27 -12.49
CA ILE A 549 0.02 -20.38 -11.64
C ILE A 549 -1.31 -21.04 -11.30
N ALA A 550 -1.79 -21.81 -12.26
CA ALA A 550 -2.77 -22.79 -11.96
C ALA A 550 -2.04 -23.77 -11.04
N ILE A 551 -1.96 -23.38 -9.75
CA ILE A 551 -1.85 -24.36 -8.69
C ILE A 551 -3.12 -25.17 -8.87
N ARG A 552 -3.10 -26.05 -9.89
CA ARG A 552 -4.22 -26.95 -10.16
C ARG A 552 -4.43 -27.69 -8.87
N PRO A 553 -5.66 -27.80 -8.40
CA PRO A 553 -5.94 -28.68 -7.28
C PRO A 553 -5.22 -30.00 -7.56
N GLY A 554 -4.21 -30.34 -6.75
CA GLY A 554 -3.51 -31.60 -6.89
C GLY A 554 -2.03 -31.57 -7.24
N MET A 555 -1.41 -30.43 -7.58
CA MET A 555 0.02 -30.42 -7.95
C MET A 555 0.78 -29.21 -7.41
N PRO A 556 1.38 -29.28 -6.23
CA PRO A 556 2.61 -28.55 -5.98
C PRO A 556 3.77 -29.36 -6.60
N THR A 557 3.97 -29.26 -7.92
CA THR A 557 5.18 -29.81 -8.51
C THR A 557 6.18 -28.67 -8.72
N PRO A 558 7.49 -28.90 -8.52
CA PRO A 558 8.53 -27.93 -8.85
C PRO A 558 8.44 -27.40 -10.29
N ASP A 559 7.91 -28.21 -11.20
CA ASP A 559 7.72 -27.85 -12.60
C ASP A 559 6.62 -26.77 -12.78
N SER A 560 5.56 -26.79 -11.98
CA SER A 560 4.52 -25.73 -12.03
C SER A 560 5.00 -24.38 -11.49
N TRP A 561 6.12 -24.35 -10.75
CA TRP A 561 6.70 -23.13 -10.18
C TRP A 561 7.82 -22.52 -11.03
N LYS A 562 8.16 -23.11 -12.17
CA LYS A 562 9.21 -22.57 -13.06
C LYS A 562 8.95 -21.11 -13.47
N GLY A 563 7.69 -20.74 -13.68
CA GLY A 563 7.30 -19.35 -13.94
C GLY A 563 7.62 -18.39 -12.79
N LEU A 564 7.62 -18.86 -11.54
CA LEU A 564 7.93 -18.06 -10.35
C LEU A 564 9.42 -17.72 -10.20
N LEU A 565 10.29 -18.40 -10.93
CA LEU A 565 11.73 -18.21 -10.85
C LEU A 565 12.20 -16.96 -11.61
N ASN A 566 11.42 -16.51 -12.60
CA ASN A 566 11.74 -15.34 -13.42
C ASN A 566 10.56 -14.36 -13.46
N PRO A 567 10.30 -13.64 -12.36
CA PRO A 567 9.22 -12.66 -12.32
C PRO A 567 9.47 -11.51 -13.31
N PRO A 568 8.42 -11.02 -13.99
CA PRO A 568 8.54 -9.89 -14.88
C PRO A 568 9.02 -8.65 -14.12
N ILE A 569 9.75 -7.80 -14.83
CA ILE A 569 10.23 -6.52 -14.33
C ILE A 569 9.50 -5.42 -15.09
N LYS A 570 8.94 -4.47 -14.36
CA LYS A 570 8.41 -3.21 -14.90
C LYS A 570 9.26 -2.08 -14.39
N THR A 571 9.80 -1.26 -15.29
CA THR A 571 10.54 -0.04 -14.94
C THR A 571 9.77 1.19 -15.37
N LEU A 572 9.80 2.24 -14.56
CA LEU A 572 9.11 3.50 -14.76
C LEU A 572 10.04 4.64 -14.37
N TYR A 573 10.40 5.49 -15.32
CA TYR A 573 11.17 6.70 -15.03
C TYR A 573 10.25 7.82 -14.54
N VAL A 574 10.64 8.46 -13.46
CA VAL A 574 9.90 9.58 -12.87
C VAL A 574 10.55 10.88 -13.29
N GLN A 575 9.91 11.59 -14.19
CA GLN A 575 10.44 12.83 -14.74
C GLN A 575 10.61 13.91 -13.66
N PRO A 576 11.52 14.88 -13.87
CA PRO A 576 11.61 16.07 -13.02
C PRO A 576 10.25 16.76 -12.87
N GLY A 577 9.91 17.15 -11.65
CA GLY A 577 8.62 17.79 -11.34
C GLY A 577 7.40 16.89 -11.36
N HIS A 578 7.58 15.56 -11.48
CA HIS A 578 6.50 14.57 -11.48
C HIS A 578 6.70 13.53 -10.37
N TYR A 579 5.63 12.81 -10.07
CA TYR A 579 5.59 11.74 -9.07
C TYR A 579 4.93 10.49 -9.65
N LEU A 580 5.43 9.31 -9.27
CA LEU A 580 4.76 8.05 -9.54
C LEU A 580 3.91 7.66 -8.33
N CYS A 581 2.61 7.48 -8.56
CA CYS A 581 1.64 7.15 -7.52
C CYS A 581 0.96 5.82 -7.84
N LEU A 582 0.98 4.86 -6.88
CA LEU A 582 0.39 3.53 -7.01
C LEU A 582 -0.70 3.31 -5.95
N GLY A 583 -1.67 2.44 -6.27
CA GLY A 583 -2.68 2.03 -5.29
C GLY A 583 -2.23 0.83 -4.46
N ASP A 584 -2.58 0.83 -3.18
CA ASP A 584 -2.26 -0.27 -2.26
C ASP A 584 -3.04 -1.56 -2.58
N ASN A 585 -4.17 -1.45 -3.28
CA ASN A 585 -4.89 -2.57 -3.87
C ASN A 585 -4.40 -2.79 -5.30
N SER A 586 -3.14 -3.18 -5.44
CA SER A 586 -2.43 -3.26 -6.71
C SER A 586 -3.17 -4.02 -7.83
N PRO A 587 -3.82 -5.18 -7.58
CA PRO A 587 -4.58 -5.91 -8.60
C PRO A 587 -5.81 -5.17 -9.15
N GLN A 588 -6.36 -4.24 -8.38
CA GLN A 588 -7.61 -3.52 -8.67
C GLN A 588 -7.41 -2.00 -8.62
N SER A 589 -6.24 -1.53 -9.04
CA SER A 589 -5.91 -0.11 -9.01
C SER A 589 -5.60 0.41 -10.40
N SER A 590 -6.41 1.38 -10.85
CA SER A 590 -6.00 2.30 -11.91
C SER A 590 -5.06 3.33 -11.31
N ASP A 591 -3.79 3.27 -11.69
CA ASP A 591 -2.73 4.09 -11.11
C ASP A 591 -1.61 4.42 -12.10
N GLY A 592 -0.48 4.94 -11.62
CA GLY A 592 0.63 5.39 -12.45
C GLY A 592 1.20 4.33 -13.39
N ARG A 593 0.94 3.04 -13.16
CA ARG A 593 1.31 1.97 -14.11
C ARG A 593 0.49 2.01 -15.39
N SER A 594 -0.73 2.54 -15.34
CA SER A 594 -1.66 2.60 -16.47
C SER A 594 -1.75 3.99 -17.11
N TRP A 595 -1.82 5.06 -16.32
CA TRP A 595 -2.04 6.41 -16.83
C TRP A 595 -0.83 7.35 -16.68
N GLY A 596 0.29 6.90 -16.08
CA GLY A 596 1.55 7.64 -16.03
C GLY A 596 1.79 8.44 -14.76
N LEU A 597 2.47 9.57 -14.88
CA LEU A 597 2.98 10.36 -13.76
C LEU A 597 2.03 11.50 -13.36
N VAL A 598 2.14 11.93 -12.11
CA VAL A 598 1.40 13.07 -11.56
C VAL A 598 2.29 14.30 -11.51
N PRO A 599 2.01 15.37 -12.28
CA PRO A 599 2.73 16.63 -12.16
C PRO A 599 2.58 17.26 -10.77
N ASN A 600 3.64 17.93 -10.30
CA ASN A 600 3.66 18.56 -8.97
C ASN A 600 2.51 19.56 -8.76
N ASN A 601 2.13 20.33 -9.78
CA ASN A 601 1.03 21.31 -9.70
C ASN A 601 -0.37 20.69 -9.53
N LEU A 602 -0.52 19.36 -9.73
CA LEU A 602 -1.77 18.64 -9.49
C LEU A 602 -1.83 18.02 -8.09
N MET A 603 -0.73 18.03 -7.33
CA MET A 603 -0.69 17.53 -5.96
C MET A 603 -1.45 18.46 -5.04
N MET A 604 -2.42 17.91 -4.30
CA MET A 604 -3.30 18.68 -3.42
C MET A 604 -2.88 18.63 -1.95
N GLY A 605 -2.39 17.49 -1.49
CA GLY A 605 -2.01 17.33 -0.09
C GLY A 605 -1.89 15.87 0.34
N ARG A 606 -1.52 15.66 1.60
CA ARG A 606 -1.35 14.36 2.24
C ARG A 606 -2.59 13.98 3.04
N ALA A 607 -3.09 12.78 2.85
CA ALA A 607 -4.11 12.19 3.73
C ALA A 607 -3.44 11.79 5.06
N VAL A 608 -3.91 12.38 6.16
CA VAL A 608 -3.23 12.25 7.47
C VAL A 608 -4.02 11.48 8.50
N LEU A 609 -5.35 11.44 8.38
CA LEU A 609 -6.23 10.87 9.39
C LEU A 609 -7.48 10.26 8.75
N ILE A 610 -7.85 9.06 9.17
CA ILE A 610 -9.21 8.52 9.01
C ILE A 610 -10.01 9.02 10.21
N TYR A 611 -11.09 9.77 10.00
CA TYR A 611 -11.94 10.27 11.09
C TYR A 611 -13.29 9.56 11.17
N TRP A 612 -13.63 8.73 10.20
CA TRP A 612 -14.82 7.89 10.16
C TRP A 612 -14.56 6.65 9.29
N PRO A 613 -15.10 5.46 9.58
CA PRO A 613 -15.95 5.10 10.74
C PRO A 613 -15.16 4.96 12.05
N TYR A 614 -15.85 4.95 13.19
CA TYR A 614 -15.21 4.97 14.54
C TYR A 614 -14.19 3.87 14.77
N ASN A 615 -14.46 2.65 14.27
CA ASN A 615 -13.56 1.49 14.42
C ASN A 615 -12.30 1.58 13.55
N ARG A 616 -12.18 2.61 12.72
CA ARG A 616 -11.03 2.85 11.84
C ARG A 616 -10.34 4.19 12.08
N ILE A 617 -10.81 4.97 13.08
CA ILE A 617 -10.16 6.25 13.40
C ILE A 617 -8.69 6.01 13.70
N GLY A 618 -7.81 6.71 12.96
CA GLY A 618 -6.37 6.59 13.13
C GLY A 618 -5.58 7.36 12.10
N ARG A 619 -4.28 7.51 12.38
CA ARG A 619 -3.35 8.14 11.43
C ARG A 619 -3.15 7.25 10.21
N ILE A 620 -3.10 7.87 9.02
CA ILE A 620 -2.73 7.21 7.77
C ILE A 620 -1.21 7.21 7.66
N GLN A 621 -0.65 6.01 7.40
CA GLN A 621 0.81 5.78 7.36
C GLN A 621 1.22 5.15 6.03
#